data_7aad829919cb2346de5f71c2e9d7b590
#
_entry.id   7aad829919cb2346de5f71c2e9d7b590
#
_cell.length_a   1.000
_cell.length_b   1.000
_cell.length_c   1.000
_cell.angle_alpha   90.00
_cell.angle_beta   90.00
_cell.angle_gamma   90.00
#
_symmetry.space_group_name_H-M   'P 1'
#
loop_
_entity.id
_entity.type
_entity.pdbx_description
1 polymer ?
#
loop_
_entity_poly.entity_id
_entity_poly.type
_entity_poly.pdbx_seq_one_letter_code
_entity_poly.pdbx_strand_id
1 'polypeptide(L)'
;MKKLRLITALSIIMVSLTGIVSASSFDVGVNPTEVTAKQGESIEVKVDLKDIDMKEKGINTLEGYINFDEDVIENVELVTKNDWQIEYNKDSNSDLYGKFLMVKDIEGIKENEEVLTLKIKVKDKVKKESTKVILKDLTSNDGENLVNIGNKEININFEGVKAVNTGDNTIMFVTGIILSALVTYLISIKKDVKE
;
A
#
# COMPACT_ATOMS: atom_id res chain seq x y z
N MET A 1 -9.94 -55.01 -28.23
CA MET A 1 -8.60 -54.81 -27.68
C MET A 1 -7.80 -53.70 -28.40
N LYS A 2 -7.82 -53.59 -29.74
CA LYS A 2 -7.07 -52.52 -30.47
C LYS A 2 -7.56 -51.08 -30.16
N LYS A 3 -8.90 -50.89 -30.01
CA LYS A 3 -9.49 -49.57 -29.68
C LYS A 3 -9.09 -49.05 -28.28
N LEU A 4 -9.01 -49.96 -27.31
CA LEU A 4 -8.61 -49.60 -25.95
C LEU A 4 -7.15 -49.12 -25.87
N ARG A 5 -6.24 -49.78 -26.63
CA ARG A 5 -4.83 -49.41 -26.70
C ARG A 5 -4.64 -48.03 -27.38
N LEU A 6 -5.49 -47.69 -28.36
CA LEU A 6 -5.43 -46.37 -29.01
C LEU A 6 -5.89 -45.24 -28.09
N ILE A 7 -6.93 -45.47 -27.27
CA ILE A 7 -7.41 -44.48 -26.28
C ILE A 7 -6.35 -44.24 -25.22
N THR A 8 -5.70 -45.29 -24.72
CA THR A 8 -4.64 -45.18 -23.70
C THR A 8 -3.41 -44.42 -24.26
N ALA A 9 -3.01 -44.68 -25.51
CA ALA A 9 -1.92 -43.98 -26.16
C ALA A 9 -2.26 -42.49 -26.38
N LEU A 10 -3.50 -42.16 -26.76
CA LEU A 10 -3.93 -40.77 -26.93
C LEU A 10 -4.01 -40.01 -25.60
N SER A 11 -4.41 -40.66 -24.53
CA SER A 11 -4.44 -40.07 -23.18
C SER A 11 -3.00 -39.77 -22.66
N ILE A 12 -2.06 -40.66 -22.91
CA ILE A 12 -0.65 -40.45 -22.55
C ILE A 12 -0.04 -39.29 -23.34
N ILE A 13 -0.37 -39.15 -24.62
CA ILE A 13 0.08 -38.03 -25.46
C ILE A 13 -0.52 -36.72 -24.99
N MET A 14 -1.79 -36.68 -24.57
CA MET A 14 -2.39 -35.46 -24.02
C MET A 14 -1.78 -35.04 -22.68
N VAL A 15 -1.42 -35.98 -21.81
CA VAL A 15 -0.76 -35.66 -20.53
C VAL A 15 0.69 -35.20 -20.74
N SER A 16 1.36 -35.67 -21.78
CA SER A 16 2.75 -35.25 -22.09
C SER A 16 2.82 -33.89 -22.82
N LEU A 17 1.68 -33.38 -23.32
CA LEU A 17 1.57 -32.05 -23.95
C LEU A 17 1.20 -30.94 -22.98
N THR A 18 0.87 -31.26 -21.73
CA THR A 18 0.89 -30.27 -20.65
C THR A 18 2.35 -30.00 -20.29
N GLY A 19 3.05 -29.27 -21.15
CA GLY A 19 4.32 -28.68 -20.82
C GLY A 19 4.12 -27.94 -19.51
N ILE A 20 4.97 -28.21 -18.53
CA ILE A 20 5.08 -27.37 -17.34
C ILE A 20 5.46 -25.98 -17.89
N VAL A 21 4.46 -25.14 -18.08
CA VAL A 21 4.72 -23.72 -18.28
C VAL A 21 5.28 -23.27 -16.95
N SER A 22 6.61 -23.22 -16.87
CA SER A 22 7.28 -22.60 -15.74
C SER A 22 6.85 -21.14 -15.79
N ALA A 23 5.93 -20.78 -14.92
CA ALA A 23 5.51 -19.39 -14.80
C ALA A 23 6.74 -18.57 -14.43
N SER A 24 7.01 -17.52 -15.18
CA SER A 24 7.96 -16.50 -14.79
C SER A 24 7.54 -15.96 -13.42
N SER A 25 8.48 -15.75 -12.52
CA SER A 25 8.19 -15.24 -11.19
C SER A 25 9.09 -14.04 -10.86
N PHE A 26 8.54 -13.10 -10.15
CA PHE A 26 9.26 -11.98 -9.54
C PHE A 26 8.39 -11.38 -8.44
N ASP A 27 8.99 -10.54 -7.61
CA ASP A 27 8.29 -9.77 -6.59
C ASP A 27 8.79 -8.32 -6.56
N VAL A 28 8.00 -7.44 -5.96
CA VAL A 28 8.38 -6.05 -5.65
C VAL A 28 8.69 -5.96 -4.17
N GLY A 29 9.90 -5.58 -3.84
CA GLY A 29 10.34 -5.28 -2.47
C GLY A 29 10.22 -3.80 -2.17
N VAL A 30 10.01 -3.45 -0.90
CA VAL A 30 10.17 -2.10 -0.35
C VAL A 30 11.12 -2.16 0.84
N ASN A 31 12.06 -1.21 0.94
CA ASN A 31 13.06 -1.21 1.99
C ASN A 31 13.42 0.23 2.43
N PRO A 32 13.23 0.58 3.71
CA PRO A 32 12.60 -0.21 4.77
C PRO A 32 11.08 -0.33 4.63
N THR A 33 10.48 -1.39 5.21
CA THR A 33 9.02 -1.55 5.32
C THR A 33 8.45 -0.81 6.53
N GLU A 34 9.30 -0.41 7.47
CA GLU A 34 8.96 0.35 8.65
C GLU A 34 10.05 1.38 8.94
N VAL A 35 9.67 2.61 9.25
CA VAL A 35 10.58 3.71 9.55
C VAL A 35 10.01 4.59 10.65
N THR A 36 10.90 5.14 11.50
CA THR A 36 10.56 6.20 12.44
C THR A 36 11.03 7.53 11.88
N ALA A 37 10.13 8.50 11.80
CA ALA A 37 10.39 9.82 11.25
C ALA A 37 10.02 10.94 12.21
N LYS A 38 10.73 12.07 12.10
CA LYS A 38 10.37 13.32 12.78
C LYS A 38 9.40 14.13 11.93
N GLN A 39 8.67 15.01 12.59
CA GLN A 39 7.88 16.02 11.88
C GLN A 39 8.79 16.89 11.00
N GLY A 40 8.36 17.16 9.78
CA GLY A 40 9.14 17.91 8.79
C GLY A 40 10.29 17.13 8.15
N GLU A 41 10.53 15.89 8.51
CA GLU A 41 11.60 15.06 7.94
C GLU A 41 11.23 14.53 6.54
N SER A 42 12.26 14.27 5.74
CA SER A 42 12.14 13.53 4.49
C SER A 42 12.80 12.18 4.67
N ILE A 43 12.09 11.11 4.33
CA ILE A 43 12.57 9.73 4.40
C ILE A 43 12.65 9.12 3.01
N GLU A 44 13.59 8.24 2.80
CA GLU A 44 13.78 7.53 1.53
C GLU A 44 13.45 6.04 1.71
N VAL A 45 12.67 5.50 0.79
CA VAL A 45 12.34 4.08 0.72
C VAL A 45 12.65 3.59 -0.68
N LYS A 46 13.43 2.53 -0.76
CA LYS A 46 13.80 1.89 -2.01
C LYS A 46 12.72 0.90 -2.43
N VAL A 47 12.49 0.82 -3.72
CA VAL A 47 11.62 -0.16 -4.36
C VAL A 47 12.45 -0.97 -5.32
N ASP A 48 12.49 -2.27 -5.09
CA ASP A 48 13.29 -3.23 -5.86
C ASP A 48 12.38 -4.22 -6.58
N LEU A 49 12.74 -4.59 -7.81
CA LEU A 49 12.30 -5.83 -8.42
C LEU A 49 13.24 -6.93 -7.98
N LYS A 50 12.71 -8.02 -7.46
CA LYS A 50 13.48 -9.11 -6.84
C LYS A 50 12.89 -10.47 -7.14
N ASP A 51 13.65 -11.50 -6.81
CA ASP A 51 13.27 -12.91 -7.00
C ASP A 51 12.89 -13.20 -8.47
N ILE A 52 13.63 -12.55 -9.40
CA ILE A 52 13.35 -12.59 -10.82
C ILE A 52 13.82 -13.92 -11.39
N ASP A 53 12.87 -14.73 -11.87
CA ASP A 53 13.09 -15.96 -12.62
C ASP A 53 12.40 -15.84 -13.99
N MET A 54 13.13 -15.25 -14.98
CA MET A 54 12.62 -14.94 -16.31
C MET A 54 13.43 -15.72 -17.35
N LYS A 55 12.74 -16.38 -18.29
CA LYS A 55 13.41 -17.25 -19.27
C LYS A 55 13.85 -16.52 -20.54
N GLU A 56 13.00 -15.69 -21.11
CA GLU A 56 13.22 -15.09 -22.43
C GLU A 56 13.29 -13.57 -22.38
N LYS A 57 12.19 -12.92 -22.03
CA LYS A 57 12.10 -11.46 -21.93
C LYS A 57 12.17 -11.05 -20.46
N GLY A 58 12.74 -9.89 -20.20
CA GLY A 58 12.79 -9.33 -18.86
C GLY A 58 11.55 -8.50 -18.53
N ILE A 59 11.50 -8.01 -17.29
CA ILE A 59 10.49 -7.08 -16.81
C ILE A 59 10.79 -5.69 -17.34
N ASN A 60 9.88 -5.07 -18.06
CA ASN A 60 10.09 -3.74 -18.65
C ASN A 60 9.01 -2.72 -18.29
N THR A 61 8.02 -3.10 -17.51
CA THR A 61 6.98 -2.19 -17.01
C THR A 61 6.70 -2.43 -15.53
N LEU A 62 6.32 -1.39 -14.81
CA LEU A 62 5.75 -1.47 -13.47
C LEU A 62 4.73 -0.34 -13.34
N GLU A 63 3.49 -0.68 -13.01
CA GLU A 63 2.44 0.31 -12.77
C GLU A 63 1.73 0.06 -11.44
N GLY A 64 1.08 1.10 -10.95
CA GLY A 64 0.29 1.04 -9.74
C GLY A 64 -0.16 2.42 -9.29
N TYR A 65 -0.61 2.48 -8.05
CA TYR A 65 -1.01 3.71 -7.39
C TYR A 65 -0.20 3.93 -6.12
N ILE A 66 0.06 5.20 -5.80
CA ILE A 66 0.58 5.60 -4.49
C ILE A 66 -0.57 6.18 -3.70
N ASN A 67 -0.83 5.60 -2.54
CA ASN A 67 -1.83 6.07 -1.61
C ASN A 67 -1.15 6.43 -0.28
N PHE A 68 -1.45 7.61 0.25
CA PHE A 68 -0.94 8.11 1.52
C PHE A 68 -1.93 9.06 2.17
N ASP A 69 -1.77 9.29 3.47
CA ASP A 69 -2.57 10.21 4.26
C ASP A 69 -2.06 11.64 4.09
N GLU A 70 -2.78 12.45 3.33
CA GLU A 70 -2.43 13.85 3.06
C GLU A 70 -2.51 14.74 4.31
N ASP A 71 -3.12 14.30 5.41
CA ASP A 71 -3.10 15.05 6.67
C ASP A 71 -1.72 15.04 7.33
N VAL A 72 -0.91 14.02 7.07
CA VAL A 72 0.40 13.82 7.71
C VAL A 72 1.58 13.78 6.74
N ILE A 73 1.36 13.36 5.50
CA ILE A 73 2.37 13.37 4.43
C ILE A 73 2.11 14.59 3.54
N GLU A 74 3.14 15.37 3.30
CA GLU A 74 3.09 16.57 2.45
C GLU A 74 3.21 16.20 0.97
N ASN A 75 4.14 15.29 0.64
CA ASN A 75 4.41 14.88 -0.72
C ASN A 75 5.12 13.53 -0.75
N VAL A 76 4.91 12.78 -1.84
CA VAL A 76 5.71 11.62 -2.21
C VAL A 76 6.29 11.87 -3.60
N GLU A 77 7.62 11.96 -3.68
CA GLU A 77 8.36 12.09 -4.92
C GLU A 77 8.89 10.72 -5.35
N LEU A 78 8.75 10.41 -6.63
CA LEU A 78 9.22 9.17 -7.25
C LEU A 78 10.49 9.46 -8.04
N VAL A 79 11.60 8.87 -7.64
CA VAL A 79 12.90 9.02 -8.28
C VAL A 79 13.32 7.69 -8.89
N THR A 80 13.25 7.59 -10.21
CA THR A 80 13.64 6.37 -10.94
C THR A 80 15.14 6.11 -10.87
N LYS A 81 15.51 4.84 -10.99
CA LYS A 81 16.88 4.36 -11.05
C LYS A 81 17.12 3.59 -12.36
N ASN A 82 18.38 3.44 -12.72
CA ASN A 82 18.81 2.49 -13.75
C ASN A 82 18.06 2.63 -15.08
N ASP A 83 17.93 3.87 -15.57
CA ASP A 83 17.30 4.22 -16.85
C ASP A 83 15.78 3.92 -16.96
N TRP A 84 15.10 3.61 -15.85
CA TRP A 84 13.66 3.57 -15.81
C TRP A 84 13.08 4.96 -16.04
N GLN A 85 12.08 5.06 -16.90
CA GLN A 85 11.29 6.28 -17.11
C GLN A 85 9.99 6.15 -16.36
N ILE A 86 9.42 7.29 -15.90
CA ILE A 86 8.18 7.30 -15.11
C ILE A 86 7.24 8.41 -15.56
N GLU A 87 5.97 8.06 -15.65
CA GLU A 87 4.85 9.00 -15.64
C GLU A 87 4.10 8.86 -14.32
N TYR A 88 3.82 9.98 -13.66
CA TYR A 88 3.10 10.02 -12.38
C TYR A 88 2.04 11.10 -12.38
N ASN A 89 0.78 10.70 -12.17
CA ASN A 89 -0.34 11.61 -12.11
C ASN A 89 -0.54 12.15 -10.68
N LYS A 90 -0.29 13.44 -10.50
CA LYS A 90 -0.45 14.18 -9.24
C LYS A 90 -1.73 15.04 -9.18
N ASP A 91 -2.60 14.96 -10.18
CA ASP A 91 -3.85 15.72 -10.20
C ASP A 91 -4.89 15.05 -9.30
N SER A 92 -5.13 15.66 -8.13
CA SER A 92 -6.09 15.17 -7.14
C SER A 92 -7.55 15.18 -7.61
N ASN A 93 -7.86 15.87 -8.71
CA ASN A 93 -9.19 15.87 -9.31
C ASN A 93 -9.39 14.79 -10.38
N SER A 94 -8.33 14.03 -10.68
CA SER A 94 -8.36 12.94 -11.65
C SER A 94 -8.70 11.61 -10.99
N ASP A 95 -9.51 10.78 -11.64
CA ASP A 95 -9.77 9.38 -11.23
C ASP A 95 -8.49 8.52 -11.22
N LEU A 96 -7.42 9.02 -11.88
CA LEU A 96 -6.10 8.40 -11.92
C LEU A 96 -5.12 9.02 -10.92
N TYR A 97 -5.60 9.81 -9.96
CA TYR A 97 -4.73 10.40 -8.94
C TYR A 97 -3.87 9.37 -8.23
N GLY A 98 -2.58 9.67 -8.12
CA GLY A 98 -1.60 8.78 -7.54
C GLY A 98 -1.14 7.63 -8.46
N LYS A 99 -1.69 7.51 -9.68
CA LYS A 99 -1.25 6.49 -10.64
C LYS A 99 0.15 6.81 -11.15
N PHE A 100 1.01 5.78 -11.20
CA PHE A 100 2.29 5.82 -11.88
C PHE A 100 2.41 4.68 -12.89
N LEU A 101 3.16 4.94 -13.94
CA LEU A 101 3.59 3.96 -14.93
C LEU A 101 5.09 4.12 -15.15
N MET A 102 5.83 3.06 -14.92
CA MET A 102 7.25 3.00 -15.20
C MET A 102 7.52 2.09 -16.39
N VAL A 103 8.46 2.51 -17.23
CA VAL A 103 8.88 1.72 -18.39
C VAL A 103 10.41 1.71 -18.50
N LYS A 104 10.94 0.61 -18.99
CA LYS A 104 12.33 0.44 -19.38
C LYS A 104 12.42 0.08 -20.86
N ASP A 105 13.61 -0.17 -21.38
CA ASP A 105 13.82 -0.61 -22.75
C ASP A 105 13.14 -1.97 -23.06
N ILE A 106 13.14 -2.35 -24.32
CA ILE A 106 12.40 -3.52 -24.83
C ILE A 106 12.90 -4.84 -24.23
N GLU A 107 14.18 -4.92 -23.87
CA GLU A 107 14.76 -6.17 -23.32
C GLU A 107 14.34 -6.41 -21.87
N GLY A 108 14.04 -5.33 -21.14
CA GLY A 108 13.68 -5.40 -19.73
C GLY A 108 14.82 -5.91 -18.84
N ILE A 109 14.53 -6.10 -17.56
CA ILE A 109 15.48 -6.61 -16.57
C ILE A 109 15.25 -8.09 -16.28
N LYS A 110 16.34 -8.83 -16.05
CA LYS A 110 16.34 -10.27 -15.72
C LYS A 110 16.99 -10.59 -14.38
N GLU A 111 17.53 -9.58 -13.72
CA GLU A 111 18.21 -9.68 -12.44
C GLU A 111 17.58 -8.69 -11.46
N ASN A 112 17.77 -8.94 -10.17
CA ASN A 112 17.26 -8.05 -9.11
C ASN A 112 17.82 -6.64 -9.26
N GLU A 113 16.97 -5.64 -9.22
CA GLU A 113 17.35 -4.25 -9.46
C GLU A 113 16.51 -3.27 -8.64
N GLU A 114 17.16 -2.25 -8.06
CA GLU A 114 16.47 -1.08 -7.51
C GLU A 114 15.91 -0.26 -8.69
N VAL A 115 14.59 -0.11 -8.73
CA VAL A 115 13.90 0.56 -9.85
C VAL A 115 13.42 1.95 -9.50
N LEU A 116 13.19 2.20 -8.21
CA LEU A 116 12.57 3.44 -7.73
C LEU A 116 13.02 3.74 -6.31
N THR A 117 13.22 5.02 -6.00
CA THR A 117 13.28 5.54 -4.63
C THR A 117 12.08 6.44 -4.39
N LEU A 118 11.31 6.16 -3.36
CA LEU A 118 10.27 7.05 -2.85
C LEU A 118 10.90 8.04 -1.86
N LYS A 119 10.77 9.35 -2.12
CA LYS A 119 11.08 10.39 -1.14
C LYS A 119 9.80 10.90 -0.53
N ILE A 120 9.58 10.56 0.72
CA ILE A 120 8.36 10.83 1.45
C ILE A 120 8.62 12.02 2.38
N LYS A 121 7.93 13.13 2.16
CA LYS A 121 8.02 14.34 3.00
C LYS A 121 6.92 14.33 4.04
N VAL A 122 7.30 14.27 5.31
CA VAL A 122 6.39 14.40 6.45
C VAL A 122 6.06 15.87 6.70
N LYS A 123 4.82 16.19 7.04
CA LYS A 123 4.41 17.55 7.40
C LYS A 123 5.08 18.02 8.71
N ASP A 124 5.24 19.33 8.86
CA ASP A 124 5.83 19.97 10.05
C ASP A 124 4.96 19.79 11.31
N LYS A 125 3.68 19.51 11.13
CA LYS A 125 2.72 19.29 12.23
C LYS A 125 1.89 18.04 11.99
N VAL A 126 2.19 17.00 12.76
CA VAL A 126 1.51 15.71 12.70
C VAL A 126 0.79 15.46 14.02
N LYS A 127 -0.45 14.98 13.95
CA LYS A 127 -1.28 14.67 15.16
C LYS A 127 -1.51 13.16 15.34
N LYS A 128 -1.07 12.34 14.40
CA LYS A 128 -1.20 10.87 14.43
C LYS A 128 0.14 10.27 14.83
N GLU A 129 0.14 9.20 15.62
CA GLU A 129 1.37 8.48 16.02
C GLU A 129 2.03 7.73 14.85
N SER A 130 1.23 7.33 13.87
CA SER A 130 1.72 6.60 12.70
C SER A 130 0.82 6.81 11.48
N THR A 131 1.36 6.47 10.31
CA THR A 131 0.64 6.41 9.03
C THR A 131 1.22 5.32 8.15
N LYS A 132 0.64 5.13 6.97
CA LYS A 132 1.15 4.24 5.93
C LYS A 132 1.25 4.97 4.61
N VAL A 133 2.25 4.60 3.82
CA VAL A 133 2.29 4.81 2.38
C VAL A 133 2.11 3.46 1.72
N ILE A 134 1.21 3.35 0.77
CA ILE A 134 0.84 2.10 0.12
C ILE A 134 1.09 2.23 -1.38
N LEU A 135 1.93 1.34 -1.91
CA LEU A 135 1.97 1.05 -3.33
C LEU A 135 0.86 0.05 -3.61
N LYS A 136 -0.19 0.50 -4.28
CA LYS A 136 -1.45 -0.25 -4.42
C LYS A 136 -1.62 -0.74 -5.85
N ASP A 137 -2.26 -1.92 -6.00
CA ASP A 137 -2.62 -2.53 -7.27
C ASP A 137 -1.42 -2.62 -8.24
N LEU A 138 -0.25 -3.01 -7.69
CA LEU A 138 0.96 -3.16 -8.47
C LEU A 138 0.79 -4.25 -9.51
N THR A 139 1.08 -3.91 -10.76
CA THR A 139 1.12 -4.83 -11.89
C THR A 139 2.38 -4.60 -12.71
N SER A 140 2.82 -5.63 -13.38
CA SER A 140 3.98 -5.60 -14.25
C SER A 140 3.82 -6.59 -15.39
N ASN A 141 4.70 -6.51 -16.38
CA ASN A 141 4.73 -7.39 -17.54
C ASN A 141 5.94 -8.34 -17.44
N ASP A 142 5.70 -9.64 -17.58
CA ASP A 142 6.74 -10.67 -17.62
C ASP A 142 7.31 -10.88 -19.05
N GLY A 143 7.05 -9.93 -19.95
CA GLY A 143 7.40 -9.99 -21.36
C GLY A 143 6.32 -10.59 -22.25
N GLU A 144 5.33 -11.30 -21.68
CA GLU A 144 4.22 -11.91 -22.41
C GLU A 144 2.87 -11.62 -21.75
N ASN A 145 2.81 -11.65 -20.41
CA ASN A 145 1.58 -11.55 -19.64
C ASN A 145 1.65 -10.41 -18.60
N LEU A 146 0.50 -9.88 -18.26
CA LEU A 146 0.35 -8.99 -17.13
C LEU A 146 0.33 -9.80 -15.82
N VAL A 147 1.24 -9.47 -14.91
CA VAL A 147 1.38 -10.11 -13.59
C VAL A 147 0.88 -9.17 -12.51
N ASN A 148 -0.07 -9.63 -11.72
CA ASN A 148 -0.55 -8.88 -10.55
C ASN A 148 0.30 -9.20 -9.33
N ILE A 149 0.95 -8.17 -8.76
CA ILE A 149 1.85 -8.25 -7.60
C ILE A 149 1.09 -7.93 -6.30
N GLY A 150 0.00 -7.16 -6.39
CA GLY A 150 -0.77 -6.71 -5.25
C GLY A 150 -0.23 -5.44 -4.58
N ASN A 151 -0.37 -5.33 -3.28
CA ASN A 151 -0.02 -4.13 -2.52
C ASN A 151 1.28 -4.30 -1.74
N LYS A 152 2.02 -3.19 -1.58
CA LYS A 152 3.18 -3.10 -0.67
C LYS A 152 2.96 -1.92 0.27
N GLU A 153 3.23 -2.13 1.57
CA GLU A 153 3.00 -1.12 2.60
C GLU A 153 4.33 -0.67 3.24
N ILE A 154 4.41 0.61 3.53
CA ILE A 154 5.49 1.26 4.27
C ILE A 154 4.86 1.88 5.51
N ASN A 155 5.21 1.39 6.70
CA ASN A 155 4.72 1.91 7.96
C ASN A 155 5.64 3.04 8.44
N ILE A 156 5.06 4.19 8.81
CA ILE A 156 5.80 5.36 9.28
C ILE A 156 5.30 5.69 10.69
N ASN A 157 6.19 5.57 11.67
CA ASN A 157 5.94 5.96 13.07
C ASN A 157 6.52 7.34 13.31
N PHE A 158 5.80 8.21 14.01
CA PHE A 158 6.26 9.58 14.26
C PHE A 158 6.87 9.73 15.64
N GLU A 159 8.14 10.16 15.69
CA GLU A 159 8.87 10.36 16.95
C GLU A 159 8.26 11.51 17.76
N GLY A 160 7.97 11.24 19.03
CA GLY A 160 7.49 12.25 20.00
C GLY A 160 6.03 12.69 19.81
N VAL A 161 5.32 12.14 18.82
CA VAL A 161 3.88 12.37 18.67
C VAL A 161 3.12 11.38 19.53
N LYS A 162 2.30 11.88 20.44
CA LYS A 162 1.31 11.06 21.18
C LYS A 162 -0.03 11.29 20.51
N ALA A 163 -0.78 10.22 20.27
CA ALA A 163 -2.17 10.34 19.87
C ALA A 163 -2.86 11.31 20.82
N VAL A 164 -3.43 12.36 20.28
CA VAL A 164 -4.35 13.17 21.05
C VAL A 164 -5.52 12.25 21.33
N ASN A 165 -5.52 11.70 22.54
CA ASN A 165 -6.68 10.96 23.02
C ASN A 165 -7.82 11.98 23.05
N THR A 166 -8.56 12.09 21.95
CA THR A 166 -9.85 12.74 21.89
C THR A 166 -10.76 11.81 22.70
N GLY A 167 -10.43 11.71 24.00
CA GLY A 167 -11.21 11.00 24.98
C GLY A 167 -12.61 11.46 24.78
N ASP A 168 -13.43 10.52 24.51
CA ASP A 168 -14.82 10.65 24.15
C ASP A 168 -15.50 11.68 25.08
N ASN A 169 -15.59 12.93 24.63
CA ASN A 169 -16.29 13.99 25.36
C ASN A 169 -17.75 13.60 25.64
N THR A 170 -18.24 12.55 25.02
CA THR A 170 -19.53 11.93 25.25
C THR A 170 -19.67 11.47 26.69
N ILE A 171 -18.61 10.93 27.33
CA ILE A 171 -18.66 10.54 28.74
C ILE A 171 -18.76 11.76 29.64
N MET A 172 -18.04 12.85 29.36
CA MET A 172 -18.17 14.10 30.11
C MET A 172 -19.54 14.74 29.91
N PHE A 173 -20.10 14.70 28.71
CA PHE A 173 -21.44 15.22 28.41
C PHE A 173 -22.52 14.41 29.15
N VAL A 174 -22.44 13.07 29.11
CA VAL A 174 -23.43 12.20 29.79
C VAL A 174 -23.34 12.33 31.30
N THR A 175 -22.15 12.40 31.88
CA THR A 175 -21.99 12.64 33.33
C THR A 175 -22.47 14.02 33.76
N GLY A 176 -22.24 15.06 32.92
CA GLY A 176 -22.75 16.41 33.16
C GLY A 176 -24.29 16.47 33.17
N ILE A 177 -24.96 15.81 32.25
CA ILE A 177 -26.43 15.74 32.16
C ILE A 177 -27.01 14.97 33.33
N ILE A 178 -26.43 13.85 33.74
CA ILE A 178 -26.89 13.06 34.90
C ILE A 178 -26.73 13.85 36.17
N LEU A 179 -25.61 14.56 36.38
CA LEU A 179 -25.42 15.39 37.57
C LEU A 179 -26.42 16.54 37.66
N SER A 180 -26.70 17.22 36.52
CA SER A 180 -27.68 18.31 36.47
C SER A 180 -29.12 17.82 36.73
N ALA A 181 -29.51 16.66 36.24
CA ALA A 181 -30.80 16.04 36.50
C ALA A 181 -30.94 15.64 37.96
N LEU A 182 -29.90 15.11 38.60
CA LEU A 182 -29.89 14.75 40.02
C LEU A 182 -30.03 15.98 40.94
N VAL A 183 -29.34 17.07 40.62
CA VAL A 183 -29.44 18.33 41.37
C VAL A 183 -30.85 18.92 41.27
N THR A 184 -31.44 18.91 40.06
CA THR A 184 -32.82 19.41 39.85
C THR A 184 -33.84 18.56 40.62
N TYR A 185 -33.69 17.24 40.64
CA TYR A 185 -34.54 16.32 41.38
C TYR A 185 -34.45 16.53 42.91
N LEU A 186 -33.25 16.72 43.44
CA LEU A 186 -33.05 17.01 44.87
C LEU A 186 -33.64 18.36 45.31
N ILE A 187 -33.59 19.38 44.44
CA ILE A 187 -34.20 20.68 44.70
C ILE A 187 -35.74 20.56 44.70
N SER A 188 -36.32 19.76 43.80
CA SER A 188 -37.76 19.50 43.73
C SER A 188 -38.29 18.85 45.03
N ILE A 189 -37.63 17.77 45.47
CA ILE A 189 -38.01 17.09 46.76
C ILE A 189 -37.94 18.04 47.94
N LYS A 190 -36.95 18.94 48.00
CA LYS A 190 -36.80 19.87 49.09
C LYS A 190 -37.90 20.96 49.16
N LYS A 191 -38.56 21.18 48.01
CA LYS A 191 -39.68 22.11 47.89
C LYS A 191 -41.00 21.50 48.41
N ASP A 192 -41.23 20.21 48.10
CA ASP A 192 -42.44 19.47 48.47
C ASP A 192 -42.46 19.10 49.95
N VAL A 193 -41.35 19.17 50.71
CA VAL A 193 -41.25 18.90 52.15
C VAL A 193 -41.50 20.18 52.99
N LYS A 194 -41.66 21.36 52.31
CA LYS A 194 -41.89 22.64 53.03
C LYS A 194 -43.32 23.19 52.92
N GLU A 195 -44.21 22.49 52.22
CA GLU A 195 -45.65 22.69 52.23
C GLU A 195 -46.29 21.64 53.19
#